data_26e40f0900f4ed3c5476c8ca2dbdaf9d
#
_entry.id   26e40f0900f4ed3c5476c8ca2dbdaf9d
#
_cell.length_a   1.000
_cell.length_b   1.000
_cell.length_c   1.000
_cell.angle_alpha   90.00
_cell.angle_beta   90.00
_cell.angle_gamma   90.00
#
_symmetry.space_group_name_H-M   'P 1'
#
loop_
_entity.id
_entity.type
_entity.pdbx_description
1 polymer ?
#
loop_
_entity_poly.entity_id
_entity_poly.type
_entity_poly.pdbx_seq_one_letter_code
_entity_poly.pdbx_strand_id
1 'polypeptide(L)'
;DIVMTQSPLSLPVTPGEPASISCRSSRNIVHINGDTYLEWYLQKPGQSPQLLIYKVSNRFSGVPDRFSGSGSGTDFTLKISRVEAEDVGVYYCFQGSLLPWTFGQGTKVEIK
;
A
#
# COMPACT_ATOMS: atom_id res chain seq x y z
N ASP A 1 -7.46 -18.55 4.17
CA ASP A 1 -6.40 -17.52 3.95
C ASP A 1 -7.02 -16.14 4.06
N ILE A 2 -6.19 -15.18 4.44
CA ILE A 2 -6.64 -13.79 4.49
C ILE A 2 -6.59 -13.18 3.11
N VAL A 3 -7.73 -12.70 2.63
CA VAL A 3 -7.83 -12.04 1.34
C VAL A 3 -7.64 -10.54 1.53
N MET A 4 -6.71 -9.95 0.77
CA MET A 4 -6.44 -8.52 0.77
C MET A 4 -7.04 -7.93 -0.49
N THR A 5 -8.01 -7.03 -0.34
CA THR A 5 -8.74 -6.45 -1.47
C THR A 5 -8.38 -4.99 -1.62
N GLN A 6 -7.81 -4.62 -2.76
CA GLN A 6 -7.45 -3.24 -3.05
C GLN A 6 -8.49 -2.55 -3.92
N SER A 7 -8.62 -1.24 -3.72
CA SER A 7 -9.53 -0.41 -4.49
C SER A 7 -8.97 1.01 -4.60
N PRO A 8 -8.93 1.61 -5.78
CA PRO A 8 -9.27 1.02 -7.07
C PRO A 8 -8.15 0.11 -7.56
N LEU A 9 -8.39 -0.65 -8.63
CA LEU A 9 -7.34 -1.47 -9.24
C LEU A 9 -6.55 -0.68 -10.30
N SER A 10 -7.13 0.40 -10.80
CA SER A 10 -6.48 1.30 -11.76
C SER A 10 -6.76 2.73 -11.33
N LEU A 11 -5.72 3.55 -11.26
CA LEU A 11 -5.82 4.92 -10.76
C LEU A 11 -5.01 5.86 -11.65
N PRO A 12 -5.63 6.40 -12.70
CA PRO A 12 -4.99 7.48 -13.47
C PRO A 12 -5.04 8.77 -12.67
N VAL A 13 -3.89 9.46 -12.57
CA VAL A 13 -3.76 10.65 -11.73
C VAL A 13 -3.09 11.76 -12.52
N THR A 14 -3.59 12.99 -12.37
CA THR A 14 -2.94 14.18 -12.90
C THR A 14 -1.73 14.51 -12.00
N PRO A 15 -0.55 14.80 -12.58
CA PRO A 15 0.61 15.18 -11.76
C PRO A 15 0.29 16.34 -10.83
N GLY A 16 0.75 16.24 -9.59
CA GLY A 16 0.50 17.24 -8.56
C GLY A 16 -0.77 17.02 -7.76
N GLU A 17 -1.65 16.13 -8.21
CA GLU A 17 -2.89 15.83 -7.50
C GLU A 17 -2.67 14.73 -6.46
N PRO A 18 -3.53 14.67 -5.42
CA PRO A 18 -3.44 13.60 -4.43
C PRO A 18 -3.98 12.29 -4.96
N ALA A 19 -3.52 11.18 -4.38
CA ALA A 19 -4.03 9.85 -4.68
C ALA A 19 -4.24 9.08 -3.39
N SER A 20 -5.21 8.17 -3.38
CA SER A 20 -5.54 7.36 -2.23
C SER A 20 -5.90 5.96 -2.70
N ILE A 21 -5.29 4.95 -2.06
CA ILE A 21 -5.54 3.54 -2.36
C ILE A 21 -6.01 2.87 -1.09
N SER A 22 -7.12 2.15 -1.18
CA SER A 22 -7.69 1.37 -0.09
C SER A 22 -7.21 -0.08 -0.13
N CYS A 23 -7.01 -0.66 1.04
CA CYS A 23 -6.73 -2.07 1.21
C CYS A 23 -7.60 -2.59 2.34
N ARG A 24 -8.39 -3.63 2.07
CA ARG A 24 -9.24 -4.24 3.07
C ARG A 24 -8.84 -5.70 3.25
N SER A 25 -8.66 -6.11 4.50
CA SER A 25 -8.41 -7.51 4.82
C SER A 25 -9.72 -8.22 5.15
N SER A 26 -9.80 -9.50 4.79
CA SER A 26 -11.00 -10.31 5.07
C SER A 26 -11.18 -10.61 6.56
N ARG A 27 -10.12 -10.43 7.36
CA ARG A 27 -10.14 -10.59 8.81
C ARG A 27 -9.21 -9.56 9.43
N ASN A 28 -9.38 -9.34 10.75
CA ASN A 28 -8.45 -8.52 11.51
C ASN A 28 -7.05 -9.12 11.43
N ILE A 29 -6.03 -8.29 11.21
CA ILE A 29 -4.64 -8.72 11.00
C ILE A 29 -3.68 -8.22 12.08
N VAL A 30 -4.15 -8.16 13.31
CA VAL A 30 -3.27 -7.90 14.45
C VAL A 30 -2.53 -9.19 14.80
N HIS A 31 -1.20 -9.11 14.84
CA HIS A 31 -0.35 -10.24 15.22
C HIS A 31 -0.50 -10.49 16.73
N ILE A 32 -0.15 -11.69 17.18
CA ILE A 32 -0.25 -12.06 18.59
C ILE A 32 0.58 -11.13 19.49
N ASN A 33 1.64 -10.53 18.96
CA ASN A 33 2.46 -9.58 19.71
C ASN A 33 1.85 -8.17 19.79
N GLY A 34 0.69 -7.95 19.20
CA GLY A 34 -0.03 -6.67 19.23
C GLY A 34 0.26 -5.75 18.06
N ASP A 35 1.26 -6.07 17.22
CA ASP A 35 1.56 -5.27 16.03
C ASP A 35 0.71 -5.70 14.84
N THR A 36 0.48 -4.76 13.93
CA THR A 36 -0.20 -5.03 12.67
C THR A 36 0.82 -4.93 11.55
N TYR A 37 1.17 -6.06 10.96
CA TYR A 37 2.17 -6.11 9.90
C TYR A 37 1.52 -5.90 8.55
N LEU A 38 1.02 -4.70 8.34
CA LEU A 38 0.46 -4.23 7.08
C LEU A 38 1.51 -3.38 6.39
N GLU A 39 1.89 -3.78 5.18
CA GLU A 39 2.96 -3.13 4.41
C GLU A 39 2.45 -2.71 3.05
N TRP A 40 3.06 -1.65 2.51
CA TRP A 40 2.79 -1.17 1.17
C TRP A 40 4.08 -1.23 0.36
N TYR A 41 3.98 -1.78 -0.85
CA TYR A 41 5.08 -1.91 -1.80
C TYR A 41 4.74 -1.18 -3.09
N LEU A 42 5.78 -0.66 -3.75
CA LEU A 42 5.66 -0.09 -5.09
C LEU A 42 6.58 -0.86 -6.02
N GLN A 43 6.02 -1.36 -7.12
CA GLN A 43 6.80 -1.94 -8.20
C GLN A 43 6.76 -1.00 -9.40
N LYS A 44 7.85 -0.28 -9.61
CA LYS A 44 8.00 0.61 -10.77
C LYS A 44 8.19 -0.23 -12.03
N PRO A 45 7.84 0.29 -13.21
CA PRO A 45 8.00 -0.47 -14.46
C PRO A 45 9.42 -1.01 -14.62
N GLY A 46 9.54 -2.31 -14.88
CA GLY A 46 10.81 -2.97 -15.10
C GLY A 46 11.68 -3.16 -13.87
N GLN A 47 11.17 -2.85 -12.68
CA GLN A 47 11.93 -2.95 -11.43
C GLN A 47 11.31 -3.96 -10.49
N SER A 48 12.07 -4.36 -9.47
CA SER A 48 11.55 -5.19 -8.39
C SER A 48 10.71 -4.34 -7.44
N PRO A 49 9.77 -4.96 -6.70
CA PRO A 49 9.00 -4.22 -5.69
C PRO A 49 9.93 -3.64 -4.62
N GLN A 50 9.57 -2.45 -4.14
CA GLN A 50 10.29 -1.78 -3.06
C GLN A 50 9.33 -1.45 -1.93
N LEU A 51 9.81 -1.59 -0.69
CA LEU A 51 9.01 -1.31 0.49
C LEU A 51 8.84 0.20 0.66
N LEU A 52 7.60 0.63 0.88
CA LEU A 52 7.29 2.04 1.16
C LEU A 52 6.93 2.25 2.61
N ILE A 53 5.99 1.47 3.12
CA ILE A 53 5.38 1.63 4.45
C ILE A 53 5.39 0.28 5.14
N TYR A 54 5.70 0.25 6.42
CA TYR A 54 5.61 -0.96 7.24
C TYR A 54 4.86 -0.65 8.54
N LYS A 55 4.30 -1.69 9.15
CA LYS A 55 3.48 -1.58 10.37
C LYS A 55 2.45 -0.47 10.24
N VAL A 56 1.69 -0.49 9.14
CA VAL A 56 0.57 0.40 8.83
C VAL A 56 0.99 1.82 8.42
N SER A 57 1.85 2.49 9.21
CA SER A 57 2.06 3.92 9.06
C SER A 57 3.52 4.37 9.07
N ASN A 58 4.48 3.45 9.14
CA ASN A 58 5.89 3.83 9.24
C ASN A 58 6.54 3.84 7.86
N ARG A 59 7.11 4.99 7.47
CA ARG A 59 7.84 5.08 6.19
C ARG A 59 9.17 4.37 6.29
N PHE A 60 9.47 3.55 5.28
CA PHE A 60 10.78 2.92 5.16
C PHE A 60 11.83 3.98 4.81
N SER A 61 13.08 3.68 5.16
CA SER A 61 14.21 4.59 4.94
C SER A 61 14.25 5.08 3.49
N GLY A 62 14.38 6.38 3.30
CA GLY A 62 14.49 6.99 1.98
C GLY A 62 13.16 7.25 1.28
N VAL A 63 12.04 6.83 1.83
CA VAL A 63 10.72 7.06 1.22
C VAL A 63 10.30 8.50 1.48
N PRO A 64 9.90 9.25 0.42
CA PRO A 64 9.48 10.64 0.57
C PRO A 64 8.28 10.79 1.51
N ASP A 65 8.20 11.93 2.19
CA ASP A 65 7.12 12.20 3.14
C ASP A 65 5.76 12.46 2.50
N ARG A 66 5.69 12.54 1.15
CA ARG A 66 4.41 12.62 0.46
C ARG A 66 3.62 11.31 0.54
N PHE A 67 4.28 10.21 0.90
CA PHE A 67 3.63 8.93 1.14
C PHE A 67 3.26 8.80 2.62
N SER A 68 2.03 8.38 2.89
CA SER A 68 1.59 8.11 4.26
C SER A 68 0.64 6.92 4.28
N GLY A 69 0.71 6.15 5.36
CA GLY A 69 -0.17 5.02 5.58
C GLY A 69 -0.99 5.21 6.84
N SER A 70 -2.20 4.68 6.82
CA SER A 70 -3.09 4.74 7.97
C SER A 70 -4.06 3.56 7.96
N GLY A 71 -4.79 3.40 9.04
CA GLY A 71 -5.83 2.40 9.14
C GLY A 71 -5.72 1.56 10.41
N SER A 72 -6.69 0.69 10.58
CA SER A 72 -6.74 -0.25 11.69
C SER A 72 -7.78 -1.33 11.40
N GLY A 73 -7.70 -2.44 12.13
CA GLY A 73 -8.67 -3.52 11.98
C GLY A 73 -8.58 -4.21 10.63
N THR A 74 -9.48 -3.88 9.74
CA THR A 74 -9.55 -4.46 8.39
C THR A 74 -9.43 -3.42 7.28
N ASP A 75 -9.36 -2.13 7.61
CA ASP A 75 -9.36 -1.06 6.61
C ASP A 75 -8.07 -0.25 6.71
N PHE A 76 -7.33 -0.21 5.59
CA PHE A 76 -6.04 0.48 5.51
C PHE A 76 -5.99 1.35 4.27
N THR A 77 -5.24 2.44 4.33
CA THR A 77 -5.16 3.39 3.24
C THR A 77 -3.72 3.86 3.05
N LEU A 78 -3.29 3.88 1.79
CA LEU A 78 -2.06 4.55 1.37
C LEU A 78 -2.45 5.85 0.69
N LYS A 79 -1.83 6.96 1.11
CA LYS A 79 -2.06 8.27 0.50
C LYS A 79 -0.76 8.83 -0.04
N ILE A 80 -0.87 9.44 -1.22
CA ILE A 80 0.20 10.22 -1.83
C ILE A 80 -0.34 11.65 -1.87
N SER A 81 0.31 12.57 -1.17
CA SER A 81 -0.21 13.95 -1.07
C SER A 81 -0.17 14.68 -2.40
N ARG A 82 0.83 14.38 -3.24
CA ARG A 82 0.97 14.94 -4.59
C ARG A 82 1.70 13.91 -5.44
N VAL A 83 1.05 13.38 -6.46
CA VAL A 83 1.65 12.37 -7.32
C VAL A 83 2.68 13.01 -8.24
N GLU A 84 3.86 12.40 -8.32
CA GLU A 84 4.92 12.78 -9.24
C GLU A 84 5.12 11.68 -10.27
N ALA A 85 5.76 12.02 -11.38
CA ALA A 85 5.97 11.07 -12.47
C ALA A 85 6.69 9.79 -11.99
N GLU A 86 7.60 9.92 -11.04
CA GLU A 86 8.36 8.78 -10.51
C GLU A 86 7.53 7.85 -9.64
N ASP A 87 6.29 8.23 -9.29
CA ASP A 87 5.41 7.40 -8.46
C ASP A 87 4.60 6.40 -9.28
N VAL A 88 4.75 6.40 -10.59
CA VAL A 88 4.04 5.49 -11.49
C VAL A 88 4.51 4.06 -11.27
N GLY A 89 3.56 3.15 -11.24
CA GLY A 89 3.82 1.73 -11.05
C GLY A 89 2.63 1.03 -10.41
N VAL A 90 2.86 -0.17 -9.90
CA VAL A 90 1.81 -0.95 -9.24
C VAL A 90 2.08 -0.97 -7.74
N TYR A 91 1.07 -0.59 -6.98
CA TYR A 91 1.14 -0.56 -5.52
C TYR A 91 0.43 -1.79 -4.95
N TYR A 92 1.07 -2.45 -4.00
CA TYR A 92 0.53 -3.65 -3.35
C TYR A 92 0.47 -3.44 -1.84
N CYS A 93 -0.65 -3.80 -1.22
CA CYS A 93 -0.67 -3.99 0.22
C CYS A 93 -0.33 -5.45 0.53
N PHE A 94 0.19 -5.70 1.72
CA PHE A 94 0.67 -7.01 2.13
C PHE A 94 0.44 -7.16 3.62
N GLN A 95 -0.06 -8.33 4.04
CA GLN A 95 -0.15 -8.64 5.46
C GLN A 95 0.85 -9.74 5.83
N GLY A 96 1.63 -9.50 6.86
CA GLY A 96 2.58 -10.45 7.41
C GLY A 96 2.26 -10.85 8.85
N SER A 97 0.99 -10.70 9.25
CA SER A 97 0.57 -10.98 10.62
C SER A 97 0.13 -12.43 10.81
N LEU A 98 -0.56 -13.01 9.83
CA LEU A 98 -1.13 -14.35 9.92
C LEU A 98 -0.71 -15.16 8.70
N LEU A 99 -0.28 -16.40 8.94
CA LEU A 99 0.13 -17.30 7.86
C LEU A 99 -1.08 -17.93 7.17
N PRO A 100 -1.02 -18.14 5.86
CA PRO A 100 0.06 -17.68 4.97
C PRO A 100 -0.02 -16.18 4.73
N TRP A 101 1.13 -15.53 4.59
CA TRP A 101 1.17 -14.09 4.28
C TRP A 101 0.61 -13.86 2.87
N THR A 102 -0.13 -12.77 2.71
CA THR A 102 -0.86 -12.53 1.46
C THR A 102 -0.73 -11.08 1.00
N PHE A 103 -0.76 -10.92 -0.34
CA PHE A 103 -0.75 -9.61 -1.00
C PHE A 103 -2.14 -9.26 -1.52
N GLY A 104 -2.40 -7.95 -1.67
CA GLY A 104 -3.52 -7.48 -2.47
C GLY A 104 -3.27 -7.69 -3.97
N GLN A 105 -4.27 -7.39 -4.79
CA GLN A 105 -4.21 -7.61 -6.23
C GLN A 105 -3.29 -6.62 -6.96
N GLY A 106 -3.02 -5.49 -6.34
CA GLY A 106 -2.25 -4.41 -6.95
C GLY A 106 -3.14 -3.31 -7.49
N THR A 107 -2.65 -2.07 -7.38
CA THR A 107 -3.30 -0.89 -7.94
C THR A 107 -2.32 -0.23 -8.89
N LYS A 108 -2.68 -0.16 -10.16
CA LYS A 108 -1.83 0.48 -11.17
C LYS A 108 -2.06 1.98 -11.14
N VAL A 109 -1.04 2.73 -10.76
CA VAL A 109 -1.05 4.20 -10.80
C VAL A 109 -0.32 4.65 -12.05
N GLU A 110 -0.98 5.50 -12.83
CA GLU A 110 -0.42 6.03 -14.07
C GLU A 110 -0.80 7.49 -14.22
N ILE A 111 -0.01 8.21 -15.00
CA ILE A 111 -0.26 9.62 -15.29
C ILE A 111 -1.32 9.69 -16.39
N LYS A 112 -2.32 10.52 -16.15
CA LYS A 112 -3.39 10.69 -17.11
C LYS A 112 -3.13 11.87 -18.04
#